data_07a6b2e5498d207609a834683d4107ca
#
_entry.id   07a6b2e5498d207609a834683d4107ca
#
_cell.length_a   1.000
_cell.length_b   1.000
_cell.length_c   1.000
_cell.angle_alpha   90.00
_cell.angle_beta   90.00
_cell.angle_gamma   90.00
#
_symmetry.space_group_name_H-M   'P 1'
#
loop_
_entity.id
_entity.type
_entity.pdbx_description
1 polymer ?
#
loop_
_entity_poly.entity_id
_entity_poly.type
_entity_poly.pdbx_seq_one_letter_code
_entity_poly.pdbx_strand_id
1 'polypeptide(L)'
;KAAEDALREMTLSPCDEYTGLAAALTAGDEELGALVCQALQQAGYDGVVTVKPSDTDRSYVSEDIAYSIPAGYQSKYMADSETSGEAVLENAAVFVCASPIMSIHDILPLLNEASIQKQPLLILSESIAPEVVKSFVSNIAQGVIRLCSVEAPGVGAVKRAALEDAAALTGAVVFGTPLNPDTKAALLSTCGRAAKVRVTQSKTLIYGASAAETPGLKEYTGHLASLLRLEHNELEDERLRQRIARLTRRTAELRIGAASDAERRLLTSRAECALKAARAAANGGVLPGGGTACPAPCAGVNLPRRRPP
;
A
#
# COMPACT_ATOMS: atom_id res chain seq x y z
N LYS A 1 31.00 20.18 -12.05
CA LYS A 1 30.04 21.30 -11.92
C LYS A 1 29.63 21.83 -13.29
N ALA A 2 30.56 22.44 -14.10
CA ALA A 2 30.22 22.93 -15.45
C ALA A 2 29.66 21.85 -16.40
N ALA A 3 30.17 20.63 -16.33
CA ALA A 3 29.63 19.49 -17.11
C ALA A 3 28.25 19.01 -16.60
N GLU A 4 28.01 19.06 -15.31
CA GLU A 4 26.71 18.76 -14.72
C GLU A 4 25.67 19.82 -15.10
N ASP A 5 26.03 21.10 -15.08
CA ASP A 5 25.17 22.22 -15.45
C ASP A 5 24.77 22.08 -16.95
N ALA A 6 25.73 21.77 -17.83
CA ALA A 6 25.47 21.54 -19.25
C ALA A 6 24.62 20.31 -19.53
N LEU A 7 24.76 19.20 -18.76
CA LEU A 7 23.89 18.04 -18.86
C LEU A 7 22.47 18.34 -18.40
N ARG A 8 22.31 19.17 -17.35
CA ARG A 8 21.00 19.61 -16.90
C ARG A 8 20.26 20.47 -17.94
N GLU A 9 20.97 21.32 -18.65
CA GLU A 9 20.40 22.12 -19.75
C GLU A 9 19.94 21.24 -20.93
N MET A 10 20.59 20.10 -21.15
CA MET A 10 20.22 19.14 -22.21
C MET A 10 19.15 18.14 -21.78
N THR A 11 18.76 18.13 -20.50
CA THR A 11 17.77 17.17 -19.98
C THR A 11 16.39 17.56 -20.49
N LEU A 12 15.73 16.62 -21.17
CA LEU A 12 14.35 16.73 -21.60
C LEU A 12 13.44 16.58 -20.37
N SER A 13 12.46 17.46 -20.25
CA SER A 13 11.51 17.43 -19.14
C SER A 13 10.78 16.08 -19.07
N PRO A 14 10.51 15.57 -17.85
CA PRO A 14 9.79 14.34 -17.68
C PRO A 14 8.42 14.40 -18.35
N CYS A 15 8.10 13.39 -19.14
CA CYS A 15 6.77 13.17 -19.69
C CYS A 15 6.49 11.67 -19.77
N ASP A 16 5.20 11.30 -19.84
CA ASP A 16 4.77 9.90 -19.87
C ASP A 16 5.37 9.12 -21.06
N GLU A 17 5.54 9.78 -22.19
CA GLU A 17 6.13 9.19 -23.38
C GLU A 17 7.60 8.77 -23.16
N TYR A 18 8.41 9.64 -22.56
CA TYR A 18 9.81 9.32 -22.26
C TYR A 18 9.96 8.27 -21.16
N THR A 19 9.06 8.28 -20.22
CA THR A 19 9.01 7.26 -19.15
C THR A 19 8.68 5.90 -19.76
N GLY A 20 7.73 5.86 -20.70
CA GLY A 20 7.36 4.67 -21.46
C GLY A 20 8.50 4.14 -22.32
N LEU A 21 9.17 5.02 -23.03
CA LEU A 21 10.31 4.65 -23.86
C LEU A 21 11.47 4.11 -23.02
N ALA A 22 11.78 4.72 -21.89
CA ALA A 22 12.83 4.24 -20.98
C ALA A 22 12.50 2.86 -20.40
N ALA A 23 11.23 2.60 -20.07
CA ALA A 23 10.78 1.30 -19.62
C ALA A 23 10.90 0.23 -20.73
N ALA A 24 10.43 0.50 -21.94
CA ALA A 24 10.46 -0.43 -23.07
C ALA A 24 11.90 -0.77 -23.49
N LEU A 25 12.77 0.23 -23.61
CA LEU A 25 14.17 0.03 -23.95
C LEU A 25 14.91 -0.80 -22.90
N THR A 26 14.64 -0.57 -21.61
CA THR A 26 15.30 -1.30 -20.52
C THR A 26 14.77 -2.71 -20.37
N ALA A 27 13.47 -2.91 -20.58
CA ALA A 27 12.85 -4.23 -20.58
C ALA A 27 13.31 -5.10 -21.76
N GLY A 28 13.68 -4.46 -22.89
CA GLY A 28 13.97 -5.14 -24.16
C GLY A 28 12.75 -5.82 -24.76
N ASP A 29 11.56 -5.39 -24.35
CA ASP A 29 10.25 -5.90 -24.74
C ASP A 29 9.22 -4.77 -24.58
N GLU A 30 8.48 -4.50 -25.64
CA GLU A 30 7.50 -3.41 -25.69
C GLU A 30 6.28 -3.70 -24.81
N GLU A 31 5.81 -4.95 -24.78
CA GLU A 31 4.67 -5.37 -23.95
C GLU A 31 5.00 -5.24 -22.47
N LEU A 32 6.17 -5.73 -22.05
CA LEU A 32 6.62 -5.61 -20.66
C LEU A 32 6.84 -4.14 -20.27
N GLY A 33 7.39 -3.32 -21.18
CA GLY A 33 7.53 -1.88 -20.97
C GLY A 33 6.19 -1.18 -20.77
N ALA A 34 5.18 -1.50 -21.57
CA ALA A 34 3.83 -0.96 -21.44
C ALA A 34 3.18 -1.34 -20.09
N LEU A 35 3.32 -2.59 -19.65
CA LEU A 35 2.84 -3.04 -18.33
C LEU A 35 3.53 -2.30 -17.18
N VAL A 36 4.85 -2.08 -17.28
CA VAL A 36 5.59 -1.29 -16.28
C VAL A 36 5.09 0.15 -16.21
N CYS A 37 4.80 0.78 -17.35
CA CYS A 37 4.22 2.12 -17.40
C CYS A 37 2.82 2.16 -16.82
N GLN A 38 1.97 1.22 -17.16
CA GLN A 38 0.64 1.08 -16.58
C GLN A 38 0.70 0.93 -15.06
N ALA A 39 1.61 0.09 -14.55
CA ALA A 39 1.81 -0.08 -13.13
C ALA A 39 2.28 1.21 -12.43
N LEU A 40 3.16 1.99 -13.08
CA LEU A 40 3.62 3.28 -12.54
C LEU A 40 2.53 4.35 -12.60
N GLN A 41 1.72 4.40 -13.64
CA GLN A 41 0.58 5.31 -13.73
C GLN A 41 -0.46 5.03 -12.65
N GLN A 42 -0.76 3.76 -12.39
CA GLN A 42 -1.68 3.34 -11.32
C GLN A 42 -1.13 3.64 -9.92
N ALA A 43 0.14 3.31 -9.68
CA ALA A 43 0.79 3.55 -8.38
C ALA A 43 1.15 5.02 -8.16
N GLY A 44 1.23 5.83 -9.22
CA GLY A 44 1.92 7.11 -9.23
C GLY A 44 3.44 6.91 -9.28
N TYR A 45 4.17 7.87 -9.80
CA TYR A 45 5.64 7.76 -9.98
C TYR A 45 6.40 7.58 -8.67
N ASP A 46 5.88 8.13 -7.57
CA ASP A 46 6.39 7.94 -6.20
C ASP A 46 5.80 6.70 -5.50
N GLY A 47 4.86 6.02 -6.14
CA GLY A 47 4.18 4.85 -5.60
C GLY A 47 5.07 3.61 -5.53
N VAL A 48 4.62 2.58 -4.82
CA VAL A 48 5.33 1.30 -4.70
C VAL A 48 4.76 0.31 -5.72
N VAL A 49 5.56 -0.04 -6.73
CA VAL A 49 5.26 -1.14 -7.64
C VAL A 49 6.02 -2.38 -7.18
N THR A 50 5.29 -3.45 -6.88
CA THR A 50 5.86 -4.73 -6.47
C THR A 50 5.77 -5.72 -7.63
N VAL A 51 6.89 -6.33 -8.02
CA VAL A 51 6.92 -7.37 -9.05
C VAL A 51 6.78 -8.73 -8.37
N LYS A 52 5.81 -9.55 -8.82
CA LYS A 52 5.57 -10.89 -8.32
C LYS A 52 5.38 -11.90 -9.46
N PRO A 53 5.65 -13.19 -9.22
CA PRO A 53 5.28 -14.22 -10.18
C PRO A 53 3.76 -14.29 -10.34
N SER A 54 3.31 -14.52 -11.57
CA SER A 54 1.91 -14.81 -11.88
C SER A 54 1.66 -16.31 -11.77
N ASP A 55 0.42 -16.66 -11.42
CA ASP A 55 -0.07 -18.04 -11.45
C ASP A 55 -0.48 -18.47 -12.89
N THR A 56 -0.43 -17.55 -13.84
CA THR A 56 -0.74 -17.75 -15.26
C THR A 56 0.45 -17.46 -16.13
N ASP A 57 0.43 -17.92 -17.38
CA ASP A 57 1.50 -17.67 -18.36
C ASP A 57 1.52 -16.21 -18.88
N ARG A 58 0.52 -15.40 -18.51
CA ARG A 58 0.41 -14.00 -18.94
C ARG A 58 0.86 -13.06 -17.86
N SER A 59 1.57 -12.01 -18.28
CA SER A 59 1.90 -10.88 -17.41
C SER A 59 0.77 -9.86 -17.41
N TYR A 60 0.45 -9.30 -16.25
CA TYR A 60 -0.59 -8.28 -16.09
C TYR A 60 -0.32 -7.40 -14.88
N VAL A 61 -0.90 -6.21 -14.88
CA VAL A 61 -0.91 -5.33 -13.72
C VAL A 61 -2.17 -5.59 -12.93
N SER A 62 -2.01 -5.97 -11.66
CA SER A 62 -3.14 -6.10 -10.75
C SER A 62 -3.55 -4.72 -10.24
N GLU A 63 -4.82 -4.40 -10.37
CA GLU A 63 -5.42 -3.14 -9.89
C GLU A 63 -5.61 -3.13 -8.36
N ASP A 64 -5.13 -4.16 -7.68
CA ASP A 64 -5.30 -4.34 -6.25
C ASP A 64 -4.43 -3.35 -5.45
N ILE A 65 -4.96 -2.17 -5.23
CA ILE A 65 -4.39 -1.21 -4.28
C ILE A 65 -4.62 -1.77 -2.89
N ALA A 66 -3.59 -2.36 -2.30
CA ALA A 66 -3.67 -2.88 -0.95
C ALA A 66 -2.97 -1.95 0.05
N TYR A 67 -3.71 -1.51 1.07
CA TYR A 67 -3.11 -0.96 2.27
C TYR A 67 -2.61 -2.09 3.17
N SER A 68 -1.33 -2.03 3.53
CA SER A 68 -0.68 -3.08 4.31
C SER A 68 -0.48 -2.67 5.77
N ILE A 69 -1.08 -3.42 6.67
CA ILE A 69 -0.86 -3.33 8.12
C ILE A 69 0.06 -4.48 8.53
N PRO A 70 1.22 -4.24 9.19
CA PRO A 70 2.12 -5.29 9.65
C PRO A 70 1.59 -5.91 10.96
N ALA A 71 0.40 -6.47 10.90
CA ALA A 71 -0.28 -7.20 11.96
C ALA A 71 -1.20 -8.25 11.35
N GLY A 72 -1.28 -9.41 11.95
CA GLY A 72 -2.08 -10.53 11.48
C GLY A 72 -3.23 -10.89 12.42
N TYR A 73 -3.91 -11.99 12.10
CA TYR A 73 -5.02 -12.47 12.89
C TYR A 73 -4.58 -12.94 14.29
N GLN A 74 -5.46 -12.81 15.29
CA GLN A 74 -5.18 -13.20 16.67
C GLN A 74 -5.34 -14.71 16.92
N SER A 75 -6.02 -15.41 16.03
CA SER A 75 -6.21 -16.85 16.12
C SER A 75 -6.17 -17.50 14.74
N LYS A 76 -5.45 -18.63 14.60
CA LYS A 76 -5.38 -19.41 13.37
C LYS A 76 -6.74 -19.97 12.91
N TYR A 77 -7.70 -20.10 13.83
CA TYR A 77 -9.06 -20.55 13.52
C TYR A 77 -9.91 -19.50 12.79
N MET A 78 -9.39 -18.29 12.61
CA MET A 78 -10.00 -17.24 11.77
C MET A 78 -9.62 -17.36 10.30
N ALA A 79 -8.61 -18.19 9.97
CA ALA A 79 -8.21 -18.49 8.59
C ALA A 79 -9.24 -19.38 7.89
N ASP A 80 -9.48 -19.15 6.61
CA ASP A 80 -10.48 -19.89 5.80
C ASP A 80 -10.07 -21.35 5.57
N SER A 81 -8.77 -21.65 5.52
CA SER A 81 -8.26 -23.01 5.47
C SER A 81 -6.95 -23.16 6.23
N GLU A 82 -6.76 -24.30 6.89
CA GLU A 82 -5.50 -24.62 7.57
C GLU A 82 -4.31 -24.70 6.59
N THR A 83 -4.59 -25.00 5.32
CA THR A 83 -3.57 -25.17 4.28
C THR A 83 -3.06 -23.84 3.75
N SER A 84 -3.92 -22.84 3.59
CA SER A 84 -3.51 -21.50 3.10
C SER A 84 -2.99 -20.59 4.21
N GLY A 85 -3.43 -20.79 5.46
CA GLY A 85 -3.10 -19.94 6.60
C GLY A 85 -3.54 -18.48 6.42
N GLU A 86 -4.49 -18.23 5.51
CA GLU A 86 -5.00 -16.91 5.19
C GLU A 86 -6.50 -16.82 5.46
N ALA A 87 -6.96 -15.70 5.99
CA ALA A 87 -8.37 -15.33 6.05
C ALA A 87 -8.66 -14.35 4.91
N VAL A 88 -9.60 -14.68 4.04
CA VAL A 88 -10.01 -13.83 2.93
C VAL A 88 -11.46 -13.40 3.14
N LEU A 89 -11.69 -12.12 3.34
CA LEU A 89 -13.00 -11.52 3.52
C LEU A 89 -13.32 -10.67 2.28
N GLU A 90 -14.36 -11.02 1.55
CA GLU A 90 -14.83 -10.26 0.38
C GLU A 90 -15.96 -9.32 0.78
N ASN A 91 -15.96 -8.10 0.24
CA ASN A 91 -16.90 -7.04 0.60
C ASN A 91 -17.01 -6.83 2.12
N ALA A 92 -15.86 -6.78 2.81
CA ALA A 92 -15.82 -6.74 4.25
C ALA A 92 -16.24 -5.39 4.82
N ALA A 93 -17.01 -5.42 5.90
CA ALA A 93 -17.17 -4.27 6.79
C ALA A 93 -15.94 -4.17 7.70
N VAL A 94 -15.43 -2.96 7.90
CA VAL A 94 -14.23 -2.71 8.72
C VAL A 94 -14.62 -1.90 9.95
N PHE A 95 -14.56 -2.53 11.11
CA PHE A 95 -14.78 -1.88 12.40
C PHE A 95 -13.44 -1.47 13.00
N VAL A 96 -13.34 -0.22 13.46
CA VAL A 96 -12.12 0.33 14.05
C VAL A 96 -12.37 0.83 15.46
N CYS A 97 -11.61 0.31 16.43
CA CYS A 97 -11.73 0.67 17.84
C CYS A 97 -10.37 1.05 18.42
N ALA A 98 -10.26 2.28 18.92
CA ALA A 98 -9.04 2.81 19.54
C ALA A 98 -8.97 2.55 21.06
N SER A 99 -9.90 1.77 21.59
CA SER A 99 -9.89 1.30 22.98
C SER A 99 -9.81 -0.23 23.05
N PRO A 100 -9.34 -0.80 24.18
CA PRO A 100 -9.37 -2.23 24.40
C PRO A 100 -10.80 -2.79 24.41
N ILE A 101 -11.03 -3.90 23.71
CA ILE A 101 -12.30 -4.64 23.74
C ILE A 101 -12.18 -5.71 24.82
N MET A 102 -12.79 -5.44 25.98
CA MET A 102 -12.67 -6.31 27.16
C MET A 102 -13.81 -7.33 27.24
N SER A 103 -14.97 -7.03 26.63
CA SER A 103 -16.15 -7.89 26.67
C SER A 103 -16.81 -7.97 25.29
N ILE A 104 -17.38 -9.14 24.97
CA ILE A 104 -18.18 -9.31 23.75
C ILE A 104 -19.41 -8.41 23.73
N HIS A 105 -19.91 -8.04 24.92
CA HIS A 105 -21.05 -7.12 25.06
C HIS A 105 -20.78 -5.73 24.54
N ASP A 106 -19.51 -5.32 24.45
CA ASP A 106 -19.11 -3.99 23.97
C ASP A 106 -19.40 -3.82 22.47
N ILE A 107 -19.41 -4.93 21.71
CA ILE A 107 -19.63 -4.95 20.26
C ILE A 107 -20.76 -5.89 19.84
N LEU A 108 -21.57 -6.35 20.78
CA LEU A 108 -22.64 -7.30 20.52
C LEU A 108 -23.68 -6.81 19.49
N PRO A 109 -24.11 -5.53 19.51
CA PRO A 109 -25.04 -4.99 18.50
C PRO A 109 -24.49 -5.12 17.09
N LEU A 110 -23.21 -4.79 16.90
CA LEU A 110 -22.51 -4.89 15.61
C LEU A 110 -22.43 -6.35 15.13
N LEU A 111 -22.07 -7.28 16.02
CA LEU A 111 -21.97 -8.70 15.69
C LEU A 111 -23.31 -9.29 15.28
N ASN A 112 -24.39 -8.93 15.97
CA ASN A 112 -25.75 -9.35 15.66
C ASN A 112 -26.18 -8.83 14.26
N GLU A 113 -25.95 -7.56 13.99
CA GLU A 113 -26.27 -6.97 12.69
C GLU A 113 -25.48 -7.63 11.57
N ALA A 114 -24.16 -7.83 11.75
CA ALA A 114 -23.29 -8.51 10.79
C ALA A 114 -23.71 -9.95 10.54
N SER A 115 -24.15 -10.67 11.58
CA SER A 115 -24.66 -12.03 11.47
C SER A 115 -25.97 -12.09 10.66
N ILE A 116 -26.93 -11.19 10.95
CA ILE A 116 -28.22 -11.14 10.24
C ILE A 116 -28.00 -10.81 8.76
N GLN A 117 -27.13 -9.85 8.46
CA GLN A 117 -26.84 -9.45 7.08
C GLN A 117 -25.83 -10.37 6.37
N LYS A 118 -25.27 -11.37 7.07
CA LYS A 118 -24.18 -12.24 6.58
C LYS A 118 -22.99 -11.45 6.04
N GLN A 119 -22.73 -10.30 6.66
CA GLN A 119 -21.66 -9.38 6.25
C GLN A 119 -20.34 -9.82 6.87
N PRO A 120 -19.28 -10.11 6.08
CA PRO A 120 -17.96 -10.38 6.61
C PRO A 120 -17.43 -9.16 7.35
N LEU A 121 -16.80 -9.38 8.52
CA LEU A 121 -16.37 -8.31 9.41
C LEU A 121 -14.86 -8.41 9.70
N LEU A 122 -14.14 -7.32 9.45
CA LEU A 122 -12.79 -7.11 9.96
C LEU A 122 -12.85 -6.22 11.20
N ILE A 123 -12.30 -6.69 12.32
CA ILE A 123 -12.20 -5.92 13.56
C ILE A 123 -10.75 -5.48 13.73
N LEU A 124 -10.50 -4.17 13.68
CA LEU A 124 -9.21 -3.57 14.00
C LEU A 124 -9.33 -2.87 15.35
N SER A 125 -8.55 -3.27 16.33
CA SER A 125 -8.63 -2.71 17.67
C SER A 125 -7.25 -2.47 18.30
N GLU A 126 -7.24 -1.68 19.37
CA GLU A 126 -6.04 -1.47 20.16
C GLU A 126 -5.57 -2.77 20.82
N SER A 127 -6.50 -3.49 21.45
CA SER A 127 -6.30 -4.84 21.98
C SER A 127 -7.65 -5.54 22.17
N ILE A 128 -7.63 -6.88 22.20
CA ILE A 128 -8.84 -7.67 22.44
C ILE A 128 -8.54 -8.71 23.52
N ALA A 129 -9.42 -8.79 24.50
CA ALA A 129 -9.27 -9.77 25.57
C ALA A 129 -9.32 -11.21 25.02
N PRO A 130 -8.47 -12.13 25.49
CA PRO A 130 -8.43 -13.53 25.01
C PRO A 130 -9.78 -14.26 25.08
N GLU A 131 -10.62 -13.89 26.02
CA GLU A 131 -11.97 -14.45 26.17
C GLU A 131 -12.91 -14.02 25.04
N VAL A 132 -12.77 -12.79 24.57
CA VAL A 132 -13.51 -12.27 23.41
C VAL A 132 -13.05 -12.97 22.14
N VAL A 133 -11.75 -13.18 21.98
CA VAL A 133 -11.19 -13.94 20.83
C VAL A 133 -11.71 -15.38 20.81
N LYS A 134 -11.81 -16.06 21.97
CA LYS A 134 -12.40 -17.40 22.07
C LYS A 134 -13.87 -17.39 21.66
N SER A 135 -14.62 -16.37 22.07
CA SER A 135 -16.03 -16.22 21.66
C SER A 135 -16.17 -15.99 20.16
N PHE A 136 -15.26 -15.22 19.54
CA PHE A 136 -15.23 -15.06 18.08
C PHE A 136 -14.98 -16.40 17.37
N VAL A 137 -13.97 -17.16 17.80
CA VAL A 137 -13.65 -18.47 17.24
C VAL A 137 -14.85 -19.42 17.35
N SER A 138 -15.56 -19.42 18.50
CA SER A 138 -16.76 -20.24 18.68
C SER A 138 -17.86 -19.88 17.68
N ASN A 139 -18.13 -18.60 17.47
CA ASN A 139 -19.14 -18.12 16.51
C ASN A 139 -18.75 -18.43 15.05
N ILE A 140 -17.47 -18.33 14.71
CA ILE A 140 -16.94 -18.70 13.39
C ILE A 140 -17.13 -20.21 13.17
N ALA A 141 -16.74 -21.04 14.14
CA ALA A 141 -16.85 -22.49 14.05
C ALA A 141 -18.31 -22.98 13.90
N GLN A 142 -19.25 -22.24 14.47
CA GLN A 142 -20.69 -22.50 14.31
C GLN A 142 -21.27 -21.94 13.00
N GLY A 143 -20.46 -21.24 12.19
CA GLY A 143 -20.91 -20.61 10.95
C GLY A 143 -21.88 -19.44 11.13
N VAL A 144 -21.95 -18.86 12.34
CA VAL A 144 -22.86 -17.76 12.67
C VAL A 144 -22.40 -16.47 12.00
N ILE A 145 -21.08 -16.23 11.99
CA ILE A 145 -20.49 -15.01 11.42
C ILE A 145 -19.13 -15.31 10.78
N ARG A 146 -18.81 -14.60 9.72
CA ARG A 146 -17.47 -14.54 9.13
C ARG A 146 -16.74 -13.30 9.64
N LEU A 147 -15.77 -13.48 10.50
CA LEU A 147 -15.01 -12.35 11.04
C LEU A 147 -13.52 -12.68 11.19
N CYS A 148 -12.70 -11.65 11.13
CA CYS A 148 -11.29 -11.71 11.48
C CYS A 148 -10.95 -10.54 12.40
N SER A 149 -10.24 -10.81 13.50
CA SER A 149 -9.78 -9.78 14.41
C SER A 149 -8.27 -9.59 14.33
N VAL A 150 -7.85 -8.34 14.26
CA VAL A 150 -6.46 -7.92 14.15
C VAL A 150 -6.19 -6.83 15.18
N GLU A 151 -5.09 -6.97 15.89
CA GLU A 151 -4.61 -5.96 16.81
C GLU A 151 -3.70 -4.98 16.08
N ALA A 152 -3.91 -3.68 16.28
CA ALA A 152 -3.10 -2.66 15.63
C ALA A 152 -1.61 -2.75 16.05
N PRO A 153 -0.67 -2.58 15.11
CA PRO A 153 0.75 -2.70 15.39
C PRO A 153 1.28 -1.49 16.17
N GLY A 154 2.34 -1.72 16.95
CA GLY A 154 3.02 -0.66 17.71
C GLY A 154 2.49 -0.49 19.13
N VAL A 155 2.83 0.63 19.77
CA VAL A 155 2.46 0.95 21.14
C VAL A 155 2.03 2.43 21.22
N GLY A 156 1.03 2.72 22.02
CA GLY A 156 0.57 4.08 22.32
C GLY A 156 0.14 4.86 21.09
N ALA A 157 0.78 6.00 20.82
CA ALA A 157 0.44 6.89 19.71
C ALA A 157 0.57 6.23 18.33
N VAL A 158 1.55 5.32 18.15
CA VAL A 158 1.77 4.60 16.88
C VAL A 158 0.59 3.68 16.58
N LYS A 159 0.10 2.97 17.60
CA LYS A 159 -1.05 2.07 17.50
C LYS A 159 -2.32 2.83 17.13
N ARG A 160 -2.56 3.95 17.81
CA ARG A 160 -3.69 4.85 17.50
C ARG A 160 -3.61 5.40 16.08
N ALA A 161 -2.43 5.86 15.67
CA ALA A 161 -2.19 6.35 14.32
C ALA A 161 -2.51 5.30 13.24
N ALA A 162 -2.13 4.03 13.46
CA ALA A 162 -2.44 2.94 12.51
C ALA A 162 -3.94 2.68 12.40
N LEU A 163 -4.69 2.80 13.50
CA LEU A 163 -6.15 2.69 13.51
C LEU A 163 -6.83 3.85 12.78
N GLU A 164 -6.38 5.09 13.04
CA GLU A 164 -6.87 6.28 12.34
C GLU A 164 -6.60 6.20 10.83
N ASP A 165 -5.41 5.75 10.44
CA ASP A 165 -5.04 5.56 9.03
C ASP A 165 -5.96 4.52 8.35
N ALA A 166 -6.22 3.39 9.01
CA ALA A 166 -7.12 2.37 8.51
C ALA A 166 -8.57 2.87 8.40
N ALA A 167 -9.02 3.66 9.38
CA ALA A 167 -10.35 4.27 9.38
C ALA A 167 -10.50 5.29 8.25
N ALA A 168 -9.51 6.18 8.06
CA ALA A 168 -9.50 7.15 6.97
C ALA A 168 -9.55 6.48 5.59
N LEU A 169 -8.83 5.36 5.44
CA LEU A 169 -8.81 4.57 4.21
C LEU A 169 -10.13 3.87 3.89
N THR A 170 -10.79 3.32 4.91
CA THR A 170 -12.01 2.53 4.71
C THR A 170 -13.29 3.35 4.86
N GLY A 171 -13.19 4.59 5.34
CA GLY A 171 -14.33 5.44 5.69
C GLY A 171 -15.01 5.02 7.00
N ALA A 172 -14.30 4.26 7.88
CA ALA A 172 -14.83 3.84 9.16
C ALA A 172 -14.85 4.98 10.18
N VAL A 173 -15.78 4.91 11.12
CA VAL A 173 -15.75 5.74 12.32
C VAL A 173 -14.86 5.07 13.37
N VAL A 174 -13.96 5.84 13.99
CA VAL A 174 -13.10 5.33 15.06
C VAL A 174 -13.86 5.42 16.40
N PHE A 175 -14.11 4.27 17.00
CA PHE A 175 -14.72 4.15 18.33
C PHE A 175 -13.67 4.09 19.44
N GLY A 176 -14.10 4.29 20.69
CA GLY A 176 -13.18 4.31 21.84
C GLY A 176 -12.31 5.56 21.90
N THR A 177 -12.68 6.62 21.21
CA THR A 177 -12.07 7.94 21.27
C THR A 177 -12.92 8.89 22.13
N PRO A 178 -12.39 10.04 22.59
CA PRO A 178 -13.20 11.04 23.29
C PRO A 178 -14.42 11.54 22.51
N LEU A 179 -14.37 11.48 21.17
CA LEU A 179 -15.47 11.86 20.28
C LEU A 179 -16.55 10.77 20.18
N ASN A 180 -16.14 9.50 20.20
CA ASN A 180 -17.01 8.33 20.08
C ASN A 180 -16.66 7.29 21.16
N PRO A 181 -16.98 7.55 22.44
CA PRO A 181 -16.54 6.70 23.55
C PRO A 181 -17.32 5.38 23.64
N ASP A 182 -18.55 5.35 23.15
CA ASP A 182 -19.44 4.20 23.29
C ASP A 182 -19.31 3.23 22.11
N THR A 183 -18.60 2.12 22.32
CA THR A 183 -18.45 1.05 21.33
C THR A 183 -19.75 0.29 21.05
N LYS A 184 -20.73 0.35 21.98
CA LYS A 184 -22.05 -0.28 21.82
C LYS A 184 -22.92 0.44 20.78
N ALA A 185 -22.59 1.70 20.46
CA ALA A 185 -23.24 2.45 19.40
C ALA A 185 -22.75 2.07 18.00
N ALA A 186 -21.75 1.16 17.90
CA ALA A 186 -21.24 0.69 16.63
C ALA A 186 -22.26 -0.18 15.89
N LEU A 187 -22.55 0.21 14.66
CA LEU A 187 -23.42 -0.48 13.74
C LEU A 187 -22.70 -0.67 12.39
N LEU A 188 -23.21 -1.53 11.53
CA LEU A 188 -22.62 -1.71 10.18
C LEU A 188 -22.61 -0.43 9.35
N SER A 189 -23.51 0.50 9.61
CA SER A 189 -23.54 1.82 8.96
C SER A 189 -22.37 2.72 9.32
N THR A 190 -21.74 2.50 10.50
CA THR A 190 -20.57 3.25 10.97
C THR A 190 -19.24 2.54 10.66
N CYS A 191 -19.32 1.31 10.16
CA CYS A 191 -18.17 0.57 9.68
C CYS A 191 -17.73 1.08 8.31
N GLY A 192 -16.41 1.08 8.09
CA GLY A 192 -15.85 1.28 6.76
C GLY A 192 -16.11 0.09 5.85
N ARG A 193 -15.78 0.24 4.57
CA ARG A 193 -15.93 -0.83 3.59
C ARG A 193 -14.61 -1.10 2.87
N ALA A 194 -14.36 -2.38 2.63
CA ALA A 194 -13.26 -2.85 1.82
C ALA A 194 -13.75 -3.91 0.83
N ALA A 195 -13.36 -3.82 -0.44
CA ALA A 195 -13.77 -4.80 -1.44
C ALA A 195 -13.23 -6.19 -1.10
N LYS A 196 -11.99 -6.25 -0.60
CA LYS A 196 -11.35 -7.50 -0.17
C LYS A 196 -10.38 -7.25 0.96
N VAL A 197 -10.35 -8.11 1.95
CA VAL A 197 -9.35 -8.11 3.01
C VAL A 197 -8.68 -9.47 3.05
N ARG A 198 -7.35 -9.49 3.04
CA ARG A 198 -6.57 -10.71 3.21
C ARG A 198 -5.73 -10.58 4.48
N VAL A 199 -5.93 -11.47 5.42
CA VAL A 199 -5.22 -11.49 6.69
C VAL A 199 -4.41 -12.77 6.78
N THR A 200 -3.10 -12.61 6.98
CA THR A 200 -2.16 -13.69 7.26
C THR A 200 -1.76 -13.65 8.73
N GLN A 201 -0.91 -14.56 9.16
CA GLN A 201 -0.40 -14.58 10.54
C GLN A 201 0.36 -13.30 10.93
N SER A 202 0.98 -12.59 9.99
CA SER A 202 1.85 -11.44 10.27
C SER A 202 1.44 -10.15 9.55
N LYS A 203 0.47 -10.20 8.65
CA LYS A 203 0.16 -9.09 7.76
C LYS A 203 -1.32 -9.07 7.39
N THR A 204 -1.89 -7.88 7.39
CA THR A 204 -3.23 -7.60 6.89
C THR A 204 -3.14 -6.73 5.65
N LEU A 205 -3.80 -7.14 4.57
CA LEU A 205 -3.90 -6.42 3.31
C LEU A 205 -5.36 -6.03 3.08
N ILE A 206 -5.61 -4.74 2.92
CA ILE A 206 -6.95 -4.19 2.65
C ILE A 206 -6.96 -3.70 1.21
N TYR A 207 -7.80 -4.29 0.37
CA TYR A 207 -7.95 -4.00 -1.05
C TYR A 207 -9.23 -3.23 -1.31
N GLY A 208 -9.18 -2.34 -2.30
CA GLY A 208 -10.39 -1.65 -2.76
C GLY A 208 -11.10 -0.88 -1.64
N ALA A 209 -10.32 -0.38 -0.68
CA ALA A 209 -10.83 0.62 0.24
C ALA A 209 -11.22 1.81 -0.63
N SER A 210 -12.53 2.06 -0.74
CA SER A 210 -13.15 3.04 -1.65
C SER A 210 -12.70 4.48 -1.42
N ALA A 211 -11.78 4.68 -0.51
CA ALA A 211 -11.37 5.98 0.00
C ALA A 211 -10.34 6.72 -0.87
N ALA A 212 -9.80 6.12 -1.94
CA ALA A 212 -8.89 6.83 -2.84
C ALA A 212 -9.52 8.12 -3.44
N GLU A 213 -10.85 8.18 -3.46
CA GLU A 213 -11.65 9.33 -3.90
C GLU A 213 -12.52 9.96 -2.79
N THR A 214 -12.47 9.43 -1.57
CA THR A 214 -13.31 9.93 -0.48
C THR A 214 -12.79 11.29 0.00
N PRO A 215 -13.64 12.30 0.15
CA PRO A 215 -13.27 13.61 0.70
C PRO A 215 -12.53 13.48 2.04
N GLY A 216 -12.93 12.52 2.88
CA GLY A 216 -12.35 12.28 4.19
C GLY A 216 -10.86 11.90 4.17
N LEU A 217 -10.39 11.11 3.19
CA LEU A 217 -8.96 10.80 3.09
C LEU A 217 -8.13 12.03 2.68
N LYS A 218 -8.66 12.86 1.77
CA LYS A 218 -7.99 14.11 1.37
C LYS A 218 -7.91 15.10 2.53
N GLU A 219 -8.97 15.23 3.30
CA GLU A 219 -8.98 16.06 4.52
C GLU A 219 -8.00 15.53 5.55
N TYR A 220 -8.00 14.23 5.79
CA TYR A 220 -7.09 13.58 6.74
C TYR A 220 -5.62 13.73 6.34
N THR A 221 -5.27 13.49 5.08
CA THR A 221 -3.92 13.68 4.57
C THR A 221 -3.51 15.16 4.59
N GLY A 222 -4.43 16.08 4.32
CA GLY A 222 -4.25 17.51 4.48
C GLY A 222 -3.98 17.92 5.94
N HIS A 223 -4.71 17.31 6.89
CA HIS A 223 -4.46 17.51 8.32
C HIS A 223 -3.06 17.01 8.73
N LEU A 224 -2.67 15.80 8.31
CA LEU A 224 -1.32 15.28 8.55
C LEU A 224 -0.23 16.17 7.95
N ALA A 225 -0.46 16.71 6.74
CA ALA A 225 0.47 17.64 6.10
C ALA A 225 0.56 19.00 6.84
N SER A 226 -0.54 19.45 7.48
CA SER A 226 -0.52 20.63 8.32
C SER A 226 0.26 20.42 9.61
N LEU A 227 0.12 19.24 10.24
CA LEU A 227 0.90 18.85 11.41
C LEU A 227 2.39 18.81 11.10
N LEU A 228 2.79 18.28 9.94
CA LEU A 228 4.19 18.25 9.50
C LEU A 228 4.82 19.66 9.40
N ARG A 229 4.02 20.70 9.16
CA ARG A 229 4.52 22.09 9.12
C ARG A 229 4.67 22.71 10.51
N LEU A 230 4.01 22.17 11.51
CA LEU A 230 3.99 22.68 12.89
C LEU A 230 4.98 21.96 13.79
N GLU A 231 5.29 20.71 13.49
CA GLU A 231 6.24 19.90 14.23
C GLU A 231 7.68 20.35 13.93
N HIS A 232 8.54 20.29 14.97
CA HIS A 232 9.96 20.61 14.88
C HIS A 232 10.85 19.45 15.31
N ASN A 233 10.26 18.25 15.45
CA ASN A 233 10.97 17.05 15.84
C ASN A 233 11.22 16.17 14.61
N GLU A 234 12.48 16.00 14.22
CA GLU A 234 12.88 15.22 13.04
C GLU A 234 12.30 13.80 13.01
N LEU A 235 12.17 13.13 14.17
CA LEU A 235 11.61 11.77 14.28
C LEU A 235 10.09 11.75 14.02
N GLU A 236 9.34 12.72 14.53
CA GLU A 236 7.91 12.82 14.28
C GLU A 236 7.63 13.27 12.85
N ASP A 237 8.43 14.17 12.31
CA ASP A 237 8.39 14.57 10.90
C ASP A 237 8.56 13.37 9.96
N GLU A 238 9.55 12.53 10.22
CA GLU A 238 9.79 11.34 9.41
C GLU A 238 8.62 10.34 9.52
N ARG A 239 8.05 10.15 10.70
CA ARG A 239 6.86 9.32 10.92
C ARG A 239 5.64 9.85 10.16
N LEU A 240 5.40 11.16 10.22
CA LEU A 240 4.29 11.81 9.51
C LEU A 240 4.47 11.70 7.99
N ARG A 241 5.68 11.92 7.47
CA ARG A 241 6.00 11.72 6.06
C ARG A 241 5.76 10.28 5.61
N GLN A 242 6.17 9.30 6.42
CA GLN A 242 5.94 7.89 6.14
C GLN A 242 4.44 7.53 6.16
N ARG A 243 3.65 8.10 7.10
CA ARG A 243 2.19 7.92 7.14
C ARG A 243 1.53 8.49 5.90
N ILE A 244 1.80 9.75 5.57
CA ILE A 244 1.28 10.41 4.36
C ILE A 244 1.64 9.58 3.12
N ALA A 245 2.91 9.14 3.02
CA ALA A 245 3.36 8.33 1.91
C ALA A 245 2.61 7.00 1.79
N ARG A 246 2.30 6.33 2.91
CA ARG A 246 1.52 5.08 2.91
C ARG A 246 0.06 5.29 2.52
N LEU A 247 -0.54 6.41 2.95
CA LEU A 247 -1.93 6.75 2.66
C LEU A 247 -2.13 7.26 1.24
N THR A 248 -1.16 8.00 0.69
CA THR A 248 -1.22 8.58 -0.65
C THR A 248 -0.63 7.68 -1.72
N ARG A 249 0.26 6.76 -1.34
CA ARG A 249 0.89 5.84 -2.28
C ARG A 249 -0.08 4.75 -2.69
N ARG A 250 -0.52 4.83 -3.91
CA ARG A 250 -1.12 3.70 -4.60
C ARG A 250 -0.05 2.63 -4.78
N THR A 251 -0.33 1.41 -4.39
CA THR A 251 0.54 0.27 -4.67
C THR A 251 -0.01 -0.45 -5.88
N ALA A 252 0.80 -0.66 -6.90
CA ALA A 252 0.46 -1.54 -8.00
C ALA A 252 1.26 -2.85 -7.88
N GLU A 253 0.66 -3.95 -8.27
CA GLU A 253 1.31 -5.25 -8.31
C GLU A 253 1.45 -5.70 -9.77
N LEU A 254 2.68 -5.75 -10.26
CA LEU A 254 3.01 -6.27 -11.58
C LEU A 254 3.25 -7.77 -11.48
N ARG A 255 2.35 -8.57 -12.04
CA ARG A 255 2.44 -10.01 -12.07
C ARG A 255 3.07 -10.47 -13.37
N ILE A 256 4.18 -11.22 -13.26
CA ILE A 256 4.95 -11.72 -14.39
C ILE A 256 4.63 -13.19 -14.63
N GLY A 257 4.00 -13.46 -15.78
CA GLY A 257 3.73 -14.79 -16.29
C GLY A 257 4.76 -15.19 -17.34
N ALA A 258 5.07 -16.48 -17.41
CA ALA A 258 5.89 -17.09 -18.47
C ALA A 258 5.68 -18.59 -18.52
N ALA A 259 5.98 -19.20 -19.64
CA ALA A 259 5.83 -20.64 -19.86
C ALA A 259 6.83 -21.48 -19.04
N SER A 260 7.96 -20.89 -18.62
CA SER A 260 8.98 -21.57 -17.82
C SER A 260 9.47 -20.71 -16.64
N ASP A 261 9.95 -21.39 -15.58
CA ASP A 261 10.52 -20.71 -14.41
C ASP A 261 11.78 -19.89 -14.73
N ALA A 262 12.59 -20.35 -15.68
CA ALA A 262 13.80 -19.64 -16.11
C ALA A 262 13.44 -18.33 -16.83
N GLU A 263 12.49 -18.39 -17.73
CA GLU A 263 11.96 -17.22 -18.45
C GLU A 263 11.29 -16.24 -17.50
N ARG A 264 10.48 -16.73 -16.55
CA ARG A 264 9.82 -15.90 -15.54
C ARG A 264 10.83 -15.12 -14.68
N ARG A 265 11.92 -15.76 -14.27
CA ARG A 265 13.01 -15.08 -13.52
C ARG A 265 13.67 -13.99 -14.37
N LEU A 266 13.91 -14.26 -15.64
CA LEU A 266 14.49 -13.29 -16.57
C LEU A 266 13.58 -12.09 -16.76
N LEU A 267 12.29 -12.32 -17.05
CA LEU A 267 11.29 -11.26 -17.21
C LEU A 267 11.10 -10.44 -15.91
N THR A 268 11.10 -11.09 -14.75
CA THR A 268 11.05 -10.42 -13.45
C THR A 268 12.22 -9.46 -13.27
N SER A 269 13.46 -9.92 -13.55
CA SER A 269 14.65 -9.06 -13.45
C SER A 269 14.60 -7.90 -14.44
N ARG A 270 14.13 -8.13 -15.67
CA ARG A 270 13.95 -7.07 -16.69
C ARG A 270 12.89 -6.06 -16.24
N ALA A 271 11.76 -6.51 -15.68
CA ALA A 271 10.71 -5.65 -15.15
C ALA A 271 11.22 -4.76 -14.01
N GLU A 272 12.01 -5.31 -13.09
CA GLU A 272 12.62 -4.53 -12.00
C GLU A 272 13.60 -3.47 -12.52
N CYS A 273 14.41 -3.80 -13.51
CA CYS A 273 15.31 -2.85 -14.16
C CYS A 273 14.53 -1.75 -14.90
N ALA A 274 13.47 -2.11 -15.63
CA ALA A 274 12.60 -1.19 -16.32
C ALA A 274 11.87 -0.24 -15.36
N LEU A 275 11.41 -0.72 -14.22
CA LEU A 275 10.81 0.10 -13.16
C LEU A 275 11.78 1.15 -12.61
N LYS A 276 13.04 0.76 -12.38
CA LYS A 276 14.08 1.69 -11.92
C LYS A 276 14.38 2.75 -12.97
N ALA A 277 14.50 2.36 -14.24
CA ALA A 277 14.76 3.27 -15.35
C ALA A 277 13.60 4.26 -15.57
N ALA A 278 12.35 3.75 -15.56
CA ALA A 278 11.18 4.58 -15.71
C ALA A 278 11.02 5.60 -14.57
N ARG A 279 11.27 5.20 -13.32
CA ARG A 279 11.29 6.13 -12.18
C ARG A 279 12.40 7.19 -12.29
N ALA A 280 13.59 6.78 -12.71
CA ALA A 280 14.68 7.73 -12.93
C ALA A 280 14.32 8.75 -14.01
N ALA A 281 13.69 8.31 -15.11
CA ALA A 281 13.20 9.17 -16.18
C ALA A 281 12.10 10.13 -15.71
N ALA A 282 11.16 9.64 -14.88
CA ALA A 282 10.07 10.45 -14.33
C ALA A 282 10.56 11.53 -13.35
N ASN A 283 11.59 11.25 -12.54
CA ASN A 283 12.08 12.17 -11.52
C ASN A 283 13.19 13.08 -12.04
N GLY A 284 14.05 12.58 -12.93
CA GLY A 284 15.25 13.29 -13.39
C GLY A 284 15.21 13.75 -14.84
N GLY A 285 14.17 13.36 -15.59
CA GLY A 285 14.13 13.53 -17.05
C GLY A 285 15.04 12.54 -17.78
N VAL A 286 15.17 12.73 -19.08
CA VAL A 286 15.97 11.86 -19.97
C VAL A 286 17.00 12.68 -20.75
N LEU A 287 18.10 12.01 -21.07
CA LEU A 287 19.14 12.53 -21.94
C LEU A 287 19.21 11.71 -23.23
N PRO A 288 19.60 12.31 -24.38
CA PRO A 288 19.86 11.56 -25.59
C PRO A 288 20.89 10.45 -25.34
N GLY A 289 20.54 9.22 -25.71
CA GLY A 289 21.35 8.03 -25.51
C GLY A 289 22.52 7.90 -26.48
N GLY A 290 23.22 6.75 -26.46
CA GLY A 290 24.29 6.43 -27.37
C GLY A 290 25.57 7.28 -27.19
N GLY A 291 25.75 7.91 -26.02
CA GLY A 291 26.91 8.78 -25.75
C GLY A 291 26.86 10.16 -26.41
N THR A 292 25.78 10.50 -27.12
CA THR A 292 25.64 11.78 -27.83
C THR A 292 25.57 13.00 -26.89
N ALA A 293 25.07 12.81 -25.67
CA ALA A 293 25.02 13.86 -24.66
C ALA A 293 26.39 14.17 -24.02
N CYS A 294 27.33 13.24 -24.01
CA CYS A 294 28.64 13.43 -23.35
C CYS A 294 29.62 14.33 -24.10
N PRO A 295 29.70 14.34 -25.44
CA PRO A 295 30.65 15.22 -26.18
C PRO A 295 30.30 16.69 -26.10
N ALA A 296 29.03 17.05 -26.08
CA ALA A 296 28.59 18.45 -26.08
C ALA A 296 28.99 19.24 -24.81
N PRO A 297 28.82 18.71 -23.59
CA PRO A 297 29.32 19.39 -22.39
C PRO A 297 30.86 19.42 -22.29
N CYS A 298 31.55 18.44 -22.87
CA CYS A 298 33.01 18.37 -22.85
C CYS A 298 33.67 19.36 -23.81
N ALA A 299 32.98 19.83 -24.85
CA ALA A 299 33.50 20.77 -25.81
C ALA A 299 33.73 22.20 -25.20
N GLY A 300 33.04 22.54 -24.13
CA GLY A 300 33.19 23.80 -23.38
C GLY A 300 34.08 23.72 -22.14
N VAL A 301 34.46 22.51 -21.71
CA VAL A 301 35.25 22.29 -20.49
C VAL A 301 36.71 22.07 -20.86
N ASN A 302 37.56 23.08 -20.61
CA ASN A 302 39.00 22.94 -20.70
C ASN A 302 39.52 22.00 -19.61
N LEU A 303 39.51 20.69 -19.87
CA LEU A 303 40.12 19.70 -19.01
C LEU A 303 41.63 19.90 -19.07
N PRO A 304 42.32 20.04 -17.90
CA PRO A 304 43.79 20.09 -17.89
C PRO A 304 44.32 18.77 -18.51
N ARG A 305 45.02 18.88 -19.63
CA ARG A 305 45.68 17.73 -20.27
C ARG A 305 46.61 17.09 -19.24
N ARG A 306 46.28 15.87 -18.79
CA ARG A 306 47.22 15.05 -18.04
C ARG A 306 48.42 14.83 -18.97
N ARG A 307 49.60 15.35 -18.58
CA ARG A 307 50.85 15.00 -19.25
C ARG A 307 51.03 13.47 -19.05
N PRO A 308 51.35 12.73 -20.10
CA PRO A 308 51.76 11.33 -19.95
C PRO A 308 53.05 11.25 -19.12
N PRO A 309 53.26 10.11 -18.40
CA PRO A 309 54.42 9.89 -17.55
C PRO A 309 55.73 9.95 -18.33
#